data_480764f7ec031b3cba68f37f390e0ae0
#
_entry.id   480764f7ec031b3cba68f37f390e0ae0
#
_cell.length_a   1.000
_cell.length_b   1.000
_cell.length_c   1.000
_cell.angle_alpha   90.00
_cell.angle_beta   90.00
_cell.angle_gamma   90.00
#
_symmetry.space_group_name_H-M   'P 1'
#
loop_
_entity.id
_entity.type
_entity.pdbx_description
1 polymer ?
#
loop_
_entity_poly.entity_id
_entity_poly.type
_entity_poly.pdbx_seq_one_letter_code
_entity_poly.pdbx_strand_id
1 'polypeptide(L)'
;MVGAEQIKDLQERVLVLGRCIDVEGKRADVAQRTEKTLAADFWDEPKSAEKFLKDLAGVKFWVAGYDKVHAGVEDLNVLLEFEDFEELETSYAAVLAEVEALELRNMLGEEGDNLGAVLTINSGAGGTEANDWSAMLMRMYVRWAERNGYKVTVTDELEGEDAGIKSVTMQVEGDYAFGYLKAESGVHRLVRISPFNAQGKRQTTFSSVFVYPLIDDSIEIEINPGDLEWDTYRSSGAGGQNVNKVETGVRVKHIPSGIVVENTETRSQLDNRQNALRILKSRLYDIELKKRQEKQAELEGQKKKIEWGSQIRSYVLHPYKMVKDIRTGYETSDTQGVLDGDLNDFMKVFLMQNN
;
A
#
# COMPACT_ATOMS: atom_id res chain seq x y z
N MET A 1 27.83 25.26 7.60
CA MET A 1 28.47 25.56 6.29
C MET A 1 28.68 24.23 5.57
N VAL A 2 28.04 24.09 4.42
CA VAL A 2 28.20 22.93 3.53
C VAL A 2 29.58 22.99 2.87
N GLY A 3 30.33 21.90 2.92
CA GLY A 3 31.68 21.81 2.37
C GLY A 3 31.79 20.78 1.24
N ALA A 4 32.91 20.79 0.53
CA ALA A 4 33.19 19.87 -0.58
C ALA A 4 33.06 18.38 -0.22
N GLU A 5 33.34 17.99 1.01
CA GLU A 5 33.25 16.62 1.49
C GLU A 5 31.79 16.13 1.54
N GLN A 6 30.86 16.99 2.00
CA GLN A 6 29.42 16.68 2.05
C GLN A 6 28.80 16.55 0.67
N ILE A 7 29.23 17.40 -0.27
CA ILE A 7 28.74 17.32 -1.68
C ILE A 7 29.26 16.05 -2.33
N LYS A 8 30.53 15.68 -2.06
CA LYS A 8 31.12 14.44 -2.56
C LYS A 8 30.39 13.20 -2.02
N ASP A 9 30.08 13.16 -0.73
CA ASP A 9 29.29 12.09 -0.11
C ASP A 9 27.91 11.98 -0.78
N LEU A 10 27.23 13.11 -0.97
CA LEU A 10 25.93 13.15 -1.65
C LEU A 10 26.02 12.64 -3.09
N GLN A 11 27.09 13.01 -3.80
CA GLN A 11 27.36 12.54 -5.17
C GLN A 11 27.56 11.01 -5.21
N GLU A 12 28.32 10.44 -4.26
CA GLU A 12 28.51 9.00 -4.16
C GLU A 12 27.19 8.29 -3.87
N ARG A 13 26.34 8.82 -2.99
CA ARG A 13 24.97 8.29 -2.73
C ARG A 13 24.12 8.28 -3.99
N VAL A 14 24.10 9.35 -4.77
CA VAL A 14 23.35 9.43 -6.04
C VAL A 14 23.86 8.40 -7.04
N LEU A 15 25.17 8.20 -7.17
CA LEU A 15 25.74 7.18 -8.06
C LEU A 15 25.38 5.75 -7.62
N VAL A 16 25.39 5.46 -6.32
CA VAL A 16 24.95 4.17 -5.78
C VAL A 16 23.48 3.96 -6.06
N LEU A 17 22.63 4.96 -5.79
CA LEU A 17 21.20 4.91 -6.07
C LEU A 17 20.94 4.61 -7.55
N GLY A 18 21.63 5.27 -8.48
CA GLY A 18 21.49 5.04 -9.92
C GLY A 18 21.79 3.59 -10.34
N ARG A 19 22.75 2.93 -9.67
CA ARG A 19 23.03 1.50 -9.88
C ARG A 19 21.95 0.62 -9.29
N CYS A 20 21.51 0.91 -8.06
CA CYS A 20 20.47 0.13 -7.38
C CYS A 20 19.14 0.11 -8.15
N ILE A 21 18.72 1.25 -8.71
CA ILE A 21 17.49 1.37 -9.48
C ILE A 21 17.64 0.99 -10.96
N ASP A 22 18.85 0.67 -11.43
CA ASP A 22 19.15 0.37 -12.84
C ASP A 22 18.64 1.45 -13.81
N VAL A 23 19.13 2.69 -13.61
CA VAL A 23 18.65 3.86 -14.40
C VAL A 23 18.85 3.66 -15.88
N GLU A 24 19.99 3.11 -16.32
CA GLU A 24 20.28 2.92 -17.74
C GLU A 24 19.35 1.90 -18.39
N GLY A 25 19.08 0.79 -17.70
CA GLY A 25 18.08 -0.20 -18.14
C GLY A 25 16.67 0.41 -18.22
N LYS A 26 16.29 1.22 -17.21
CA LYS A 26 15.01 1.93 -17.21
C LYS A 26 14.89 2.98 -18.33
N ARG A 27 15.96 3.68 -18.67
CA ARG A 27 15.97 4.62 -19.82
C ARG A 27 15.71 3.90 -21.14
N ALA A 28 16.35 2.75 -21.35
CA ALA A 28 16.11 1.93 -22.52
C ALA A 28 14.67 1.40 -22.58
N ASP A 29 14.13 0.94 -21.44
CA ASP A 29 12.74 0.48 -21.32
C ASP A 29 11.74 1.61 -21.60
N VAL A 30 11.97 2.82 -21.06
CA VAL A 30 11.14 4.01 -21.35
C VAL A 30 11.13 4.33 -22.85
N ALA A 31 12.29 4.28 -23.51
CA ALA A 31 12.38 4.54 -24.94
C ALA A 31 11.56 3.51 -25.73
N GLN A 32 11.78 2.22 -25.47
CA GLN A 32 11.08 1.11 -26.14
C GLN A 32 9.56 1.16 -25.88
N ARG A 33 9.13 1.37 -24.65
CA ARG A 33 7.70 1.46 -24.30
C ARG A 33 7.04 2.71 -24.89
N THR A 34 7.76 3.83 -24.93
CA THR A 34 7.23 5.05 -25.57
C THR A 34 7.03 4.84 -27.07
N GLU A 35 7.93 4.14 -27.75
CA GLU A 35 7.75 3.78 -29.15
C GLU A 35 6.49 2.93 -29.38
N LYS A 36 6.22 1.96 -28.51
CA LYS A 36 5.00 1.14 -28.56
C LYS A 36 3.72 1.96 -28.44
N THR A 37 3.73 3.06 -27.69
CA THR A 37 2.52 3.94 -27.55
C THR A 37 2.18 4.70 -28.83
N LEU A 38 3.12 4.76 -29.80
CA LEU A 38 2.92 5.40 -31.10
C LEU A 38 2.32 4.46 -32.16
N ALA A 39 2.22 3.15 -31.87
CA ALA A 39 1.61 2.18 -32.76
C ALA A 39 0.11 2.47 -32.96
N ALA A 40 -0.38 2.27 -34.20
CA ALA A 40 -1.75 2.63 -34.56
C ALA A 40 -2.81 1.79 -33.81
N ASP A 41 -2.46 0.56 -33.45
CA ASP A 41 -3.27 -0.43 -32.73
C ASP A 41 -3.22 -0.32 -31.21
N PHE A 42 -2.39 0.59 -30.68
CA PHE A 42 -2.19 0.73 -29.22
C PHE A 42 -3.49 1.06 -28.46
N TRP A 43 -4.40 1.79 -29.10
CA TRP A 43 -5.65 2.26 -28.49
C TRP A 43 -6.85 1.35 -28.73
N ASP A 44 -6.68 0.23 -29.44
CA ASP A 44 -7.77 -0.71 -29.75
C ASP A 44 -8.36 -1.34 -28.48
N GLU A 45 -7.54 -1.48 -27.42
CA GLU A 45 -7.93 -1.97 -26.10
C GLU A 45 -7.69 -0.91 -25.01
N PRO A 46 -8.66 -0.02 -24.70
CA PRO A 46 -8.45 1.11 -23.80
C PRO A 46 -7.95 0.75 -22.40
N LYS A 47 -8.46 -0.35 -21.81
CA LYS A 47 -8.05 -0.81 -20.48
C LYS A 47 -6.59 -1.30 -20.45
N SER A 48 -6.17 -2.03 -21.45
CA SER A 48 -4.79 -2.51 -21.62
C SER A 48 -3.84 -1.32 -21.81
N ALA A 49 -4.24 -0.35 -22.63
CA ALA A 49 -3.50 0.89 -22.86
C ALA A 49 -3.35 1.71 -21.57
N GLU A 50 -4.42 1.85 -20.79
CA GLU A 50 -4.39 2.57 -19.50
C GLU A 50 -3.40 1.94 -18.52
N LYS A 51 -3.46 0.61 -18.33
CA LYS A 51 -2.53 -0.13 -17.48
C LYS A 51 -1.09 0.05 -17.96
N PHE A 52 -0.86 -0.10 -19.27
CA PHE A 52 0.47 0.09 -19.87
C PHE A 52 1.02 1.49 -19.64
N LEU A 53 0.20 2.54 -19.78
CA LEU A 53 0.59 3.93 -19.54
C LEU A 53 0.89 4.20 -18.07
N LYS A 54 0.12 3.59 -17.15
CA LYS A 54 0.38 3.67 -15.70
C LYS A 54 1.72 3.04 -15.35
N ASP A 55 2.01 1.85 -15.89
CA ASP A 55 3.30 1.18 -15.69
C ASP A 55 4.45 1.99 -16.28
N LEU A 56 4.28 2.54 -17.49
CA LEU A 56 5.27 3.41 -18.13
C LEU A 56 5.52 4.69 -17.32
N ALA A 57 4.47 5.29 -16.76
CA ALA A 57 4.61 6.47 -15.89
C ALA A 57 5.44 6.15 -14.64
N GLY A 58 5.27 4.95 -14.05
CA GLY A 58 6.09 4.46 -12.94
C GLY A 58 7.57 4.37 -13.30
N VAL A 59 7.91 3.83 -14.48
CA VAL A 59 9.32 3.75 -14.93
C VAL A 59 9.89 5.14 -15.22
N LYS A 60 9.11 6.02 -15.89
CA LYS A 60 9.51 7.42 -16.16
C LYS A 60 9.78 8.22 -14.89
N PHE A 61 9.00 7.97 -13.83
CA PHE A 61 9.22 8.61 -12.53
C PHE A 61 10.63 8.38 -11.99
N TRP A 62 11.13 7.14 -12.06
CA TRP A 62 12.47 6.79 -11.57
C TRP A 62 13.57 7.48 -12.36
N VAL A 63 13.44 7.50 -13.71
CA VAL A 63 14.41 8.16 -14.58
C VAL A 63 14.43 9.66 -14.34
N ALA A 64 13.26 10.29 -14.32
CA ALA A 64 13.14 11.74 -14.10
C ALA A 64 13.62 12.16 -12.69
N GLY A 65 13.28 11.36 -11.65
CA GLY A 65 13.74 11.60 -10.30
C GLY A 65 15.26 11.53 -10.18
N TYR A 66 15.87 10.50 -10.76
CA TYR A 66 17.32 10.37 -10.80
C TYR A 66 17.99 11.54 -11.55
N ASP A 67 17.49 11.88 -12.75
CA ASP A 67 18.03 12.98 -13.54
C ASP A 67 17.99 14.31 -12.77
N LYS A 68 16.90 14.55 -12.03
CA LYS A 68 16.75 15.73 -11.20
C LYS A 68 17.77 15.81 -10.08
N VAL A 69 17.97 14.73 -9.29
CA VAL A 69 18.95 14.73 -8.20
C VAL A 69 20.38 14.76 -8.71
N HIS A 70 20.65 14.12 -9.85
CA HIS A 70 21.97 14.17 -10.49
C HIS A 70 22.32 15.58 -10.94
N ALA A 71 21.42 16.27 -11.64
CA ALA A 71 21.58 17.67 -12.04
C ALA A 71 21.74 18.59 -10.80
N GLY A 72 20.91 18.36 -9.75
CA GLY A 72 21.04 19.11 -8.51
C GLY A 72 22.41 19.00 -7.85
N VAL A 73 23.03 17.81 -7.86
CA VAL A 73 24.39 17.63 -7.34
C VAL A 73 25.44 18.31 -8.24
N GLU A 74 25.25 18.31 -9.55
CA GLU A 74 26.13 19.07 -10.47
C GLU A 74 26.03 20.56 -10.19
N ASP A 75 24.83 21.12 -10.00
CA ASP A 75 24.61 22.51 -9.64
C ASP A 75 25.26 22.89 -8.30
N LEU A 76 25.23 21.99 -7.29
CA LEU A 76 25.93 22.21 -6.01
C LEU A 76 27.45 22.34 -6.19
N ASN A 77 28.07 21.58 -7.08
CA ASN A 77 29.50 21.72 -7.38
C ASN A 77 29.81 23.08 -8.01
N VAL A 78 28.93 23.55 -8.91
CA VAL A 78 29.05 24.90 -9.53
C VAL A 78 28.93 25.99 -8.48
N LEU A 79 27.93 25.91 -7.59
CA LEU A 79 27.76 26.89 -6.50
C LEU A 79 28.97 26.95 -5.54
N LEU A 80 29.57 25.78 -5.27
CA LEU A 80 30.76 25.71 -4.46
C LEU A 80 31.97 26.41 -5.11
N GLU A 81 32.12 26.28 -6.45
CA GLU A 81 33.18 26.96 -7.21
C GLU A 81 32.99 28.52 -7.26
N PHE A 82 31.72 28.96 -7.25
CA PHE A 82 31.40 30.41 -7.21
C PHE A 82 31.43 30.99 -5.78
N GLU A 83 31.66 30.19 -4.74
CA GLU A 83 31.69 30.60 -3.33
C GLU A 83 30.39 31.24 -2.83
N ASP A 84 29.23 30.91 -3.45
CA ASP A 84 27.91 31.36 -2.99
C ASP A 84 27.38 30.45 -1.89
N PHE A 85 27.85 30.69 -0.67
CA PHE A 85 27.58 29.80 0.47
C PHE A 85 26.12 29.88 0.97
N GLU A 86 25.38 30.98 0.75
CA GLU A 86 23.99 31.12 1.20
C GLU A 86 23.06 30.30 0.30
N GLU A 87 23.21 30.41 -1.02
CA GLU A 87 22.47 29.61 -1.99
C GLU A 87 22.89 28.16 -1.95
N LEU A 88 24.16 27.87 -1.70
CA LEU A 88 24.70 26.51 -1.54
C LEU A 88 24.03 25.75 -0.36
N GLU A 89 23.87 26.37 0.82
CA GLU A 89 23.23 25.70 1.98
C GLU A 89 21.76 25.40 1.70
N THR A 90 21.05 26.34 1.07
CA THR A 90 19.63 26.16 0.74
C THR A 90 19.43 25.07 -0.31
N SER A 91 20.23 25.11 -1.38
CA SER A 91 20.18 24.14 -2.47
C SER A 91 20.60 22.74 -2.01
N TYR A 92 21.65 22.65 -1.16
CA TYR A 92 22.08 21.37 -0.58
C TYR A 92 20.97 20.72 0.23
N ALA A 93 20.28 21.47 1.09
CA ALA A 93 19.17 20.92 1.89
C ALA A 93 18.04 20.39 1.00
N ALA A 94 17.72 21.12 -0.09
CA ALA A 94 16.70 20.70 -1.05
C ALA A 94 17.10 19.42 -1.80
N VAL A 95 18.32 19.37 -2.35
CA VAL A 95 18.82 18.18 -3.09
C VAL A 95 18.95 16.98 -2.16
N LEU A 96 19.45 17.16 -0.92
CA LEU A 96 19.54 16.10 0.07
C LEU A 96 18.17 15.50 0.37
N ALA A 97 17.15 16.32 0.57
CA ALA A 97 15.78 15.86 0.82
C ALA A 97 15.22 15.03 -0.36
N GLU A 98 15.52 15.45 -1.60
CA GLU A 98 15.11 14.71 -2.81
C GLU A 98 15.84 13.38 -2.96
N VAL A 99 17.14 13.32 -2.69
CA VAL A 99 17.93 12.07 -2.68
C VAL A 99 17.36 11.12 -1.64
N GLU A 100 17.14 11.59 -0.43
CA GLU A 100 16.58 10.78 0.65
C GLU A 100 15.18 10.26 0.35
N ALA A 101 14.35 11.05 -0.33
CA ALA A 101 13.01 10.60 -0.76
C ALA A 101 13.10 9.48 -1.82
N LEU A 102 14.03 9.55 -2.76
CA LEU A 102 14.24 8.49 -3.76
C LEU A 102 14.85 7.23 -3.16
N GLU A 103 15.82 7.36 -2.25
CA GLU A 103 16.39 6.22 -1.53
C GLU A 103 15.32 5.48 -0.73
N LEU A 104 14.49 6.23 0.00
CA LEU A 104 13.38 5.68 0.78
C LEU A 104 12.38 4.95 -0.13
N ARG A 105 12.03 5.54 -1.27
CA ARG A 105 11.13 4.91 -2.24
C ARG A 105 11.73 3.65 -2.87
N ASN A 106 13.05 3.61 -3.07
CA ASN A 106 13.74 2.41 -3.56
C ASN A 106 13.67 1.23 -2.57
N MET A 107 13.55 1.51 -1.28
CA MET A 107 13.38 0.50 -0.23
C MET A 107 11.95 -0.10 -0.22
N LEU A 108 11.00 0.55 -0.90
CA LEU A 108 9.61 0.09 -1.03
C LEU A 108 9.46 -0.78 -2.28
N GLY A 109 10.12 -1.94 -2.29
CA GLY A 109 10.17 -2.86 -3.43
C GLY A 109 9.38 -4.15 -3.26
N GLU A 110 8.75 -4.38 -2.10
CA GLU A 110 7.96 -5.59 -1.85
C GLU A 110 6.61 -5.55 -2.59
N GLU A 111 6.07 -6.74 -2.85
CA GLU A 111 4.75 -6.88 -3.49
C GLU A 111 3.67 -6.21 -2.63
N GLY A 112 2.97 -5.24 -3.21
CA GLY A 112 1.93 -4.47 -2.54
C GLY A 112 2.38 -3.15 -1.93
N ASP A 113 3.68 -2.86 -1.81
CA ASP A 113 4.19 -1.60 -1.24
C ASP A 113 3.67 -0.36 -1.98
N ASN A 114 3.41 -0.48 -3.28
CA ASN A 114 2.89 0.58 -4.14
C ASN A 114 1.39 0.85 -3.97
N LEU A 115 0.70 0.06 -3.14
CA LEU A 115 -0.74 0.18 -2.93
C LEU A 115 -1.07 1.24 -1.85
N GLY A 116 -2.35 1.63 -1.81
CA GLY A 116 -2.94 2.29 -0.66
C GLY A 116 -2.90 1.38 0.58
N ALA A 117 -3.30 1.89 1.72
CA ALA A 117 -3.32 1.16 2.98
C ALA A 117 -4.70 1.12 3.62
N VAL A 118 -5.00 0.02 4.29
CA VAL A 118 -6.08 -0.07 5.28
C VAL A 118 -5.44 -0.14 6.66
N LEU A 119 -5.75 0.82 7.52
CA LEU A 119 -5.19 0.92 8.85
C LEU A 119 -6.29 0.68 9.89
N THR A 120 -6.09 -0.31 10.76
CA THR A 120 -7.02 -0.64 11.85
C THR A 120 -6.35 -0.39 13.19
N ILE A 121 -6.99 0.40 14.05
CA ILE A 121 -6.54 0.68 15.42
C ILE A 121 -7.53 0.04 16.39
N ASN A 122 -7.00 -0.70 17.37
CA ASN A 122 -7.83 -1.29 18.41
C ASN A 122 -7.27 -0.90 19.78
N SER A 123 -8.16 -0.49 20.69
CA SER A 123 -7.78 -0.20 22.06
C SER A 123 -7.37 -1.47 22.81
N GLY A 124 -6.36 -1.35 23.67
CA GLY A 124 -5.96 -2.42 24.58
C GLY A 124 -6.88 -2.53 25.81
N ALA A 125 -6.51 -3.41 26.73
CA ALA A 125 -7.27 -3.71 27.96
C ALA A 125 -7.19 -2.58 29.03
N GLY A 126 -7.25 -1.31 28.63
CA GLY A 126 -7.08 -0.14 29.51
C GLY A 126 -8.34 0.70 29.75
N GLY A 127 -9.52 0.25 29.29
CA GLY A 127 -10.77 1.01 29.41
C GLY A 127 -10.67 2.39 28.73
N THR A 128 -11.26 3.42 29.36
CA THR A 128 -11.33 4.80 28.83
C THR A 128 -9.97 5.37 28.43
N GLU A 129 -8.90 5.07 29.18
CA GLU A 129 -7.54 5.54 28.86
C GLU A 129 -7.01 4.93 27.54
N ALA A 130 -7.30 3.66 27.29
CA ALA A 130 -6.88 3.00 26.05
C ALA A 130 -7.72 3.47 24.85
N ASN A 131 -9.00 3.76 25.06
CA ASN A 131 -9.87 4.31 24.02
C ASN A 131 -9.42 5.73 23.62
N ASP A 132 -9.04 6.56 24.58
CA ASP A 132 -8.51 7.89 24.30
C ASP A 132 -7.17 7.82 23.58
N TRP A 133 -6.29 6.87 23.96
CA TRP A 133 -5.04 6.63 23.26
C TRP A 133 -5.27 6.22 21.78
N SER A 134 -6.26 5.37 21.51
CA SER A 134 -6.63 4.98 20.15
C SER A 134 -7.11 6.19 19.32
N ALA A 135 -7.87 7.10 19.93
CA ALA A 135 -8.29 8.35 19.28
C ALA A 135 -7.09 9.28 18.98
N MET A 136 -6.12 9.34 19.89
CA MET A 136 -4.88 10.10 19.66
C MET A 136 -4.06 9.50 18.51
N LEU A 137 -3.94 8.18 18.44
CA LEU A 137 -3.26 7.49 17.31
C LEU A 137 -3.99 7.72 15.99
N MET A 138 -5.32 7.60 15.96
CA MET A 138 -6.11 7.92 14.77
C MET A 138 -5.78 9.32 14.27
N ARG A 139 -5.86 10.32 15.12
CA ARG A 139 -5.53 11.72 14.77
C ARG A 139 -4.10 11.86 14.25
N MET A 140 -3.14 11.18 14.87
CA MET A 140 -1.73 11.18 14.45
C MET A 140 -1.57 10.67 13.01
N TYR A 141 -2.19 9.54 12.67
CA TYR A 141 -2.10 8.97 11.32
C TYR A 141 -2.88 9.77 10.28
N VAL A 142 -4.04 10.34 10.63
CA VAL A 142 -4.77 11.24 9.75
C VAL A 142 -3.91 12.45 9.38
N ARG A 143 -3.27 13.08 10.37
CA ARG A 143 -2.38 14.23 10.14
C ARG A 143 -1.14 13.87 9.34
N TRP A 144 -0.56 12.69 9.58
CA TRP A 144 0.54 12.19 8.77
C TRP A 144 0.12 12.03 7.31
N ALA A 145 -1.03 11.42 7.07
CA ALA A 145 -1.56 11.21 5.74
C ALA A 145 -1.84 12.55 5.01
N GLU A 146 -2.48 13.51 5.68
CA GLU A 146 -2.73 14.85 5.15
C GLU A 146 -1.44 15.58 4.75
N ARG A 147 -0.41 15.51 5.61
CA ARG A 147 0.90 16.13 5.34
C ARG A 147 1.60 15.51 4.12
N ASN A 148 1.41 14.23 3.89
CA ASN A 148 2.00 13.50 2.75
C ASN A 148 1.08 13.47 1.51
N GLY A 149 -0.04 14.22 1.52
CA GLY A 149 -0.95 14.35 0.39
C GLY A 149 -1.84 13.13 0.13
N TYR A 150 -1.99 12.24 1.11
CA TYR A 150 -2.88 11.08 1.02
C TYR A 150 -4.31 11.46 1.38
N LYS A 151 -5.26 10.79 0.74
CA LYS A 151 -6.67 10.90 1.08
C LYS A 151 -7.03 9.84 2.12
N VAL A 152 -7.66 10.25 3.23
CA VAL A 152 -8.11 9.34 4.29
C VAL A 152 -9.63 9.26 4.32
N THR A 153 -10.14 8.04 4.40
CA THR A 153 -11.58 7.75 4.56
C THR A 153 -11.76 6.79 5.73
N VAL A 154 -12.51 7.21 6.75
CA VAL A 154 -12.91 6.33 7.86
C VAL A 154 -14.02 5.41 7.36
N THR A 155 -13.80 4.10 7.42
CA THR A 155 -14.77 3.09 6.93
C THR A 155 -15.58 2.47 8.04
N ASP A 156 -15.00 2.36 9.24
CA ASP A 156 -15.68 1.81 10.41
C ASP A 156 -15.11 2.45 11.68
N GLU A 157 -15.99 2.80 12.63
CA GLU A 157 -15.60 3.41 13.89
C GLU A 157 -16.54 2.93 14.99
N LEU A 158 -15.96 2.38 16.05
CA LEU A 158 -16.65 2.00 17.26
C LEU A 158 -16.18 2.90 18.40
N GLU A 159 -17.05 3.77 18.87
CA GLU A 159 -16.79 4.68 19.97
C GLU A 159 -16.56 3.94 21.30
N GLY A 160 -15.79 4.53 22.19
CA GLY A 160 -15.66 4.09 23.59
C GLY A 160 -16.89 4.46 24.41
N GLU A 161 -17.16 3.71 25.48
CA GLU A 161 -18.35 3.94 26.32
C GLU A 161 -18.37 5.32 26.96
N ASP A 162 -17.21 5.81 27.46
CA ASP A 162 -17.11 7.10 28.15
C ASP A 162 -16.36 8.16 27.32
N ALA A 163 -15.32 7.74 26.61
CA ALA A 163 -14.51 8.61 25.76
C ALA A 163 -13.63 7.80 24.79
N GLY A 164 -13.16 8.48 23.74
CA GLY A 164 -12.23 7.91 22.78
C GLY A 164 -12.85 6.86 21.88
N ILE A 165 -12.00 6.02 21.27
CA ILE A 165 -12.37 5.06 20.23
C ILE A 165 -11.94 3.67 20.66
N LYS A 166 -12.88 2.70 20.63
CA LYS A 166 -12.59 1.30 20.90
C LYS A 166 -11.92 0.61 19.74
N SER A 167 -12.40 0.87 18.52
CA SER A 167 -11.77 0.43 17.27
C SER A 167 -12.09 1.40 16.16
N VAL A 168 -11.16 1.56 15.21
CA VAL A 168 -11.37 2.34 14.00
C VAL A 168 -10.64 1.68 12.85
N THR A 169 -11.27 1.70 11.66
CA THR A 169 -10.66 1.27 10.40
C THR A 169 -10.70 2.44 9.42
N MET A 170 -9.55 2.76 8.86
CA MET A 170 -9.36 3.85 7.90
C MET A 170 -8.72 3.34 6.62
N GLN A 171 -9.14 3.86 5.49
CA GLN A 171 -8.47 3.69 4.20
C GLN A 171 -7.61 4.92 3.93
N VAL A 172 -6.37 4.70 3.54
CA VAL A 172 -5.41 5.73 3.12
C VAL A 172 -5.11 5.49 1.65
N GLU A 173 -5.66 6.34 0.79
CA GLU A 173 -5.53 6.24 -0.65
C GLU A 173 -4.34 7.08 -1.14
N GLY A 174 -3.48 6.47 -1.92
CA GLY A 174 -2.33 7.09 -2.55
C GLY A 174 -1.19 6.11 -2.78
N ASP A 175 -0.27 6.48 -3.65
CA ASP A 175 0.87 5.63 -4.03
C ASP A 175 1.80 5.39 -2.85
N TYR A 176 2.16 4.13 -2.62
CA TYR A 176 3.08 3.70 -1.56
C TYR A 176 2.60 3.93 -0.11
N ALA A 177 1.33 4.25 0.11
CA ALA A 177 0.81 4.44 1.46
C ALA A 177 0.99 3.20 2.34
N PHE A 178 0.75 2.00 1.79
CA PHE A 178 1.00 0.74 2.50
C PHE A 178 2.49 0.53 2.79
N GLY A 179 3.36 0.77 1.81
CA GLY A 179 4.81 0.60 1.99
C GLY A 179 5.38 1.41 3.15
N TYR A 180 4.91 2.65 3.34
CA TYR A 180 5.29 3.47 4.50
C TYR A 180 4.63 2.99 5.79
N LEU A 181 3.31 2.80 5.78
CA LEU A 181 2.53 2.52 6.98
C LEU A 181 2.75 1.10 7.52
N LYS A 182 3.22 0.12 6.71
CA LYS A 182 3.54 -1.23 7.21
C LYS A 182 4.51 -1.22 8.39
N ALA A 183 5.41 -0.22 8.43
CA ALA A 183 6.33 0.03 9.54
C ALA A 183 5.62 0.33 10.87
N GLU A 184 4.38 0.79 10.85
CA GLU A 184 3.59 1.17 12.03
C GLU A 184 2.78 0.01 12.63
N SER A 185 2.80 -1.17 11.98
CA SER A 185 2.06 -2.35 12.47
C SER A 185 2.67 -2.88 13.77
N GLY A 186 1.88 -2.86 14.85
CA GLY A 186 2.26 -3.38 16.16
C GLY A 186 1.57 -2.69 17.32
N VAL A 187 2.15 -2.83 18.52
CA VAL A 187 1.58 -2.27 19.74
C VAL A 187 2.27 -0.97 20.11
N HIS A 188 1.48 0.07 20.30
CA HIS A 188 1.90 1.41 20.70
C HIS A 188 1.58 1.65 22.18
N ARG A 189 2.61 2.00 22.95
CA ARG A 189 2.52 2.23 24.39
C ARG A 189 2.51 3.72 24.71
N LEU A 190 1.55 4.19 25.49
CA LEU A 190 1.50 5.54 26.03
C LEU A 190 1.76 5.52 27.54
N VAL A 191 2.58 6.45 28.01
CA VAL A 191 2.83 6.73 29.43
C VAL A 191 2.60 8.22 29.70
N ARG A 192 1.54 8.54 30.43
CA ARG A 192 1.19 9.92 30.78
C ARG A 192 0.51 10.02 32.15
N ILE A 193 0.31 11.25 32.63
CA ILE A 193 -0.64 11.51 33.69
C ILE A 193 -2.04 11.41 33.08
N SER A 194 -2.88 10.52 33.63
CA SER A 194 -4.22 10.30 33.13
C SER A 194 -5.14 11.49 33.34
N PRO A 195 -5.81 12.02 32.30
CA PRO A 195 -6.81 13.07 32.47
C PRO A 195 -8.12 12.54 33.08
N PHE A 196 -8.33 11.22 33.07
CA PHE A 196 -9.54 10.57 33.64
C PHE A 196 -9.39 10.17 35.09
N ASN A 197 -8.18 10.30 35.66
CA ASN A 197 -7.92 9.96 37.06
C ASN A 197 -7.88 11.22 37.94
N ALA A 198 -8.86 11.38 38.81
CA ALA A 198 -8.96 12.53 39.72
C ALA A 198 -7.71 12.72 40.60
N GLN A 199 -6.92 11.67 40.87
CA GLN A 199 -5.67 11.75 41.64
C GLN A 199 -4.45 12.08 40.80
N GLY A 200 -4.58 12.31 39.50
CA GLY A 200 -3.46 12.62 38.58
C GLY A 200 -2.39 11.54 38.54
N LYS A 201 -2.75 10.27 38.67
CA LYS A 201 -1.80 9.17 38.65
C LYS A 201 -1.25 8.97 37.24
N ARG A 202 0.06 8.66 37.16
CA ARG A 202 0.71 8.21 35.95
C ARG A 202 0.19 6.84 35.59
N GLN A 203 -0.28 6.69 34.32
CA GLN A 203 -0.79 5.44 33.78
C GLN A 203 -0.03 5.03 32.53
N THR A 204 -0.05 3.74 32.26
CA THR A 204 0.49 3.14 31.03
C THR A 204 -0.65 2.44 30.31
N THR A 205 -0.84 2.75 29.04
CA THR A 205 -1.87 2.16 28.21
C THR A 205 -1.31 1.70 26.87
N PHE A 206 -2.03 0.83 26.21
CA PHE A 206 -1.63 0.20 24.95
C PHE A 206 -2.76 0.26 23.93
N SER A 207 -2.40 0.45 22.68
CA SER A 207 -3.29 0.27 21.54
C SER A 207 -2.53 -0.45 20.42
N SER A 208 -3.21 -1.26 19.66
CA SER A 208 -2.61 -1.96 18.52
C SER A 208 -2.99 -1.27 17.23
N VAL A 209 -2.03 -1.20 16.32
CA VAL A 209 -2.19 -0.73 14.95
C VAL A 209 -1.88 -1.90 14.02
N PHE A 210 -2.74 -2.14 13.04
CA PHE A 210 -2.51 -3.09 11.98
C PHE A 210 -2.69 -2.42 10.63
N VAL A 211 -1.79 -2.69 9.71
CA VAL A 211 -1.80 -2.11 8.38
C VAL A 211 -1.84 -3.23 7.35
N TYR A 212 -2.76 -3.10 6.39
CA TYR A 212 -2.93 -4.02 5.28
C TYR A 212 -2.88 -3.24 3.97
N PRO A 213 -2.46 -3.85 2.86
CA PRO A 213 -2.57 -3.23 1.56
C PRO A 213 -4.05 -3.03 1.18
N LEU A 214 -4.37 -1.87 0.62
CA LEU A 214 -5.67 -1.61 0.02
C LEU A 214 -5.71 -2.31 -1.34
N ILE A 215 -6.32 -3.49 -1.35
CA ILE A 215 -6.49 -4.27 -2.58
C ILE A 215 -7.72 -3.73 -3.30
N ASP A 216 -7.56 -3.39 -4.58
CA ASP A 216 -8.68 -2.97 -5.41
C ASP A 216 -9.67 -4.14 -5.55
N ASP A 217 -10.96 -3.88 -5.26
CA ASP A 217 -12.03 -4.89 -5.27
C ASP A 217 -12.37 -5.41 -6.68
N SER A 218 -11.78 -4.86 -7.72
CA SER A 218 -11.97 -5.31 -9.09
C SER A 218 -11.21 -6.61 -9.36
N ILE A 219 -11.80 -7.74 -8.97
CA ILE A 219 -11.36 -9.04 -9.47
C ILE A 219 -11.78 -9.13 -10.93
N GLU A 220 -10.93 -8.74 -11.86
CA GLU A 220 -11.15 -9.01 -13.28
C GLU A 220 -10.85 -10.50 -13.53
N ILE A 221 -11.89 -11.27 -13.81
CA ILE A 221 -11.74 -12.64 -14.26
C ILE A 221 -11.59 -12.63 -15.78
N GLU A 222 -10.35 -12.77 -16.23
CA GLU A 222 -10.06 -13.06 -17.64
C GLU A 222 -10.13 -14.56 -17.87
N ILE A 223 -11.04 -14.98 -18.74
CA ILE A 223 -11.16 -16.39 -19.14
C ILE A 223 -10.51 -16.54 -20.52
N ASN A 224 -9.36 -17.22 -20.56
CA ASN A 224 -8.73 -17.55 -21.84
C ASN A 224 -9.57 -18.60 -22.59
N PRO A 225 -10.05 -18.32 -23.81
CA PRO A 225 -10.82 -19.30 -24.60
C PRO A 225 -10.11 -20.65 -24.82
N GLY A 226 -8.77 -20.67 -24.79
CA GLY A 226 -7.98 -21.89 -24.91
C GLY A 226 -8.08 -22.83 -23.70
N ASP A 227 -8.50 -22.32 -22.55
CA ASP A 227 -8.65 -23.06 -21.29
C ASP A 227 -10.06 -23.64 -21.12
N LEU A 228 -10.93 -23.48 -22.13
CA LEU A 228 -12.31 -23.92 -22.11
C LEU A 228 -12.51 -25.15 -22.99
N GLU A 229 -12.97 -26.22 -22.40
CA GLU A 229 -13.46 -27.42 -23.10
C GLU A 229 -15.00 -27.35 -23.19
N TRP A 230 -15.52 -27.40 -24.42
CA TRP A 230 -16.94 -27.30 -24.70
C TRP A 230 -17.51 -28.64 -25.14
N ASP A 231 -18.68 -28.97 -24.56
CA ASP A 231 -19.45 -30.14 -24.95
C ASP A 231 -20.94 -29.73 -25.12
N THR A 232 -21.60 -30.34 -26.07
CA THR A 232 -23.02 -30.11 -26.34
C THR A 232 -23.81 -31.39 -26.19
N TYR A 233 -24.97 -31.28 -25.58
CA TYR A 233 -25.82 -32.44 -25.34
C TYR A 233 -27.30 -32.11 -25.51
N ARG A 234 -28.11 -33.15 -25.60
CA ARG A 234 -29.58 -33.00 -25.72
C ARG A 234 -30.18 -32.73 -24.36
N SER A 235 -30.91 -31.61 -24.23
CA SER A 235 -31.62 -31.32 -22.98
C SER A 235 -32.69 -32.37 -22.73
N SER A 236 -32.67 -33.00 -21.56
CA SER A 236 -33.73 -33.92 -21.13
C SER A 236 -34.86 -33.12 -20.49
N GLY A 237 -36.05 -33.10 -21.08
CA GLY A 237 -37.23 -32.41 -20.54
C GLY A 237 -38.50 -32.76 -21.28
N ALA A 238 -39.68 -32.50 -20.68
CA ALA A 238 -40.97 -32.64 -21.31
C ALA A 238 -41.14 -31.61 -22.43
N GLY A 239 -40.99 -32.02 -23.69
CA GLY A 239 -41.09 -31.16 -24.85
C GLY A 239 -41.40 -31.96 -26.13
N GLY A 240 -41.94 -31.30 -27.17
CA GLY A 240 -42.31 -31.90 -28.46
C GLY A 240 -41.11 -32.43 -29.28
N GLN A 241 -41.39 -32.92 -30.51
CA GLN A 241 -40.41 -33.61 -31.36
C GLN A 241 -39.07 -32.87 -31.62
N ASN A 242 -38.98 -31.53 -31.43
CA ASN A 242 -37.75 -30.74 -31.60
C ASN A 242 -36.77 -30.88 -30.43
N VAL A 243 -37.27 -31.10 -29.20
CA VAL A 243 -36.42 -31.25 -27.99
C VAL A 243 -35.56 -32.50 -28.07
N ASN A 244 -36.05 -33.54 -28.75
CA ASN A 244 -35.34 -34.81 -28.89
C ASN A 244 -34.38 -34.88 -30.09
N LYS A 245 -34.35 -33.83 -30.95
CA LYS A 245 -33.50 -33.82 -32.16
C LYS A 245 -32.39 -32.79 -32.13
N VAL A 246 -32.49 -31.74 -31.31
CA VAL A 246 -31.54 -30.63 -31.32
C VAL A 246 -30.73 -30.63 -30.03
N GLU A 247 -29.40 -30.54 -30.12
CA GLU A 247 -28.51 -30.45 -28.98
C GLU A 247 -28.39 -28.98 -28.54
N THR A 248 -29.30 -28.54 -27.69
CA THR A 248 -29.35 -27.17 -27.16
C THR A 248 -28.61 -27.03 -25.82
N GLY A 249 -28.41 -28.13 -25.08
CA GLY A 249 -27.66 -28.12 -23.82
C GLY A 249 -26.18 -27.91 -24.07
N VAL A 250 -25.57 -27.08 -23.27
CA VAL A 250 -24.15 -26.74 -23.33
C VAL A 250 -23.49 -27.04 -21.99
N ARG A 251 -22.32 -27.68 -22.05
CA ARG A 251 -21.42 -27.90 -20.92
C ARG A 251 -20.10 -27.23 -21.25
N VAL A 252 -19.59 -26.43 -20.31
CA VAL A 252 -18.26 -25.85 -20.36
C VAL A 252 -17.45 -26.32 -19.17
N LYS A 253 -16.22 -26.74 -19.41
CA LYS A 253 -15.25 -27.09 -18.38
C LYS A 253 -14.04 -26.15 -18.50
N HIS A 254 -13.72 -25.51 -17.40
CA HIS A 254 -12.50 -24.72 -17.28
C HIS A 254 -11.37 -25.60 -16.80
N ILE A 255 -10.40 -25.88 -17.68
CA ILE A 255 -9.33 -26.86 -17.46
C ILE A 255 -8.50 -26.54 -16.21
N PRO A 256 -8.01 -25.27 -15.99
CA PRO A 256 -7.15 -24.97 -14.85
C PRO A 256 -7.83 -25.12 -13.49
N SER A 257 -9.11 -24.76 -13.38
CA SER A 257 -9.86 -24.82 -12.11
C SER A 257 -10.67 -26.11 -11.93
N GLY A 258 -10.86 -26.89 -12.99
CA GLY A 258 -11.69 -28.08 -12.98
C GLY A 258 -13.21 -27.83 -12.87
N ILE A 259 -13.64 -26.57 -12.91
CA ILE A 259 -15.07 -26.19 -12.79
C ILE A 259 -15.81 -26.62 -14.05
N VAL A 260 -16.94 -27.29 -13.83
CA VAL A 260 -17.89 -27.66 -14.89
C VAL A 260 -19.19 -26.86 -14.69
N VAL A 261 -19.67 -26.25 -15.75
CA VAL A 261 -20.96 -25.53 -15.81
C VAL A 261 -21.79 -26.07 -16.93
N GLU A 262 -23.03 -26.40 -16.62
CA GLU A 262 -24.05 -26.85 -17.59
C GLU A 262 -25.16 -25.80 -17.67
N ASN A 263 -25.64 -25.54 -18.90
CA ASN A 263 -26.80 -24.66 -19.10
C ASN A 263 -27.71 -25.20 -20.19
N THR A 264 -29.02 -25.27 -19.84
CA THR A 264 -30.09 -25.75 -20.72
C THR A 264 -31.32 -24.82 -20.66
N GLU A 265 -31.14 -23.59 -20.19
CA GLU A 265 -32.19 -22.65 -19.84
C GLU A 265 -33.02 -22.21 -21.06
N THR A 266 -32.34 -22.05 -22.19
CA THR A 266 -32.99 -21.57 -23.40
C THR A 266 -32.99 -22.61 -24.53
N ARG A 267 -33.80 -22.35 -25.58
CA ARG A 267 -33.82 -23.19 -26.80
C ARG A 267 -32.71 -22.85 -27.79
N SER A 268 -31.95 -21.82 -27.51
CA SER A 268 -30.81 -21.36 -28.30
C SER A 268 -29.50 -21.86 -27.70
N GLN A 269 -28.75 -22.63 -28.47
CA GLN A 269 -27.42 -23.12 -28.05
C GLN A 269 -26.47 -21.95 -27.82
N LEU A 270 -26.56 -20.86 -28.61
CA LEU A 270 -25.71 -19.68 -28.46
C LEU A 270 -25.98 -18.97 -27.15
N ASP A 271 -27.26 -18.77 -26.76
CA ASP A 271 -27.63 -18.12 -25.51
C ASP A 271 -27.21 -18.97 -24.30
N ASN A 272 -27.38 -20.31 -24.38
CA ASN A 272 -26.91 -21.22 -23.35
C ASN A 272 -25.40 -21.19 -23.18
N ARG A 273 -24.65 -20.99 -24.28
CA ARG A 273 -23.18 -20.82 -24.24
C ARG A 273 -22.78 -19.53 -23.54
N GLN A 274 -23.44 -18.42 -23.83
CA GLN A 274 -23.20 -17.14 -23.14
C GLN A 274 -23.56 -17.20 -21.67
N ASN A 275 -24.71 -17.81 -21.32
CA ASN A 275 -25.12 -18.00 -19.94
C ASN A 275 -24.15 -18.89 -19.18
N ALA A 276 -23.67 -19.99 -19.78
CA ALA A 276 -22.67 -20.87 -19.16
C ALA A 276 -21.35 -20.11 -18.87
N LEU A 277 -20.89 -19.25 -19.79
CA LEU A 277 -19.73 -18.40 -19.56
C LEU A 277 -19.94 -17.43 -18.38
N ARG A 278 -21.14 -16.80 -18.33
CA ARG A 278 -21.46 -15.88 -17.22
C ARG A 278 -21.45 -16.59 -15.87
N ILE A 279 -22.03 -17.77 -15.80
CA ILE A 279 -22.05 -18.59 -14.57
C ILE A 279 -20.63 -19.08 -14.22
N LEU A 280 -19.83 -19.46 -15.22
CA LEU A 280 -18.43 -19.84 -15.00
C LEU A 280 -17.62 -18.67 -14.42
N LYS A 281 -17.78 -17.46 -14.99
CA LYS A 281 -17.14 -16.24 -14.52
C LYS A 281 -17.51 -15.93 -13.07
N SER A 282 -18.78 -16.08 -12.70
CA SER A 282 -19.25 -15.89 -11.32
C SER A 282 -18.62 -16.91 -10.36
N ARG A 283 -18.54 -18.20 -10.75
CA ARG A 283 -17.90 -19.22 -9.88
C ARG A 283 -16.38 -19.02 -9.71
N LEU A 284 -15.70 -18.59 -10.76
CA LEU A 284 -14.28 -18.24 -10.68
C LEU A 284 -14.05 -17.04 -9.77
N TYR A 285 -14.94 -16.03 -9.87
CA TYR A 285 -14.93 -14.88 -8.97
C TYR A 285 -15.07 -15.28 -7.50
N ASP A 286 -16.03 -16.17 -7.17
CA ASP A 286 -16.23 -16.66 -5.81
C ASP A 286 -15.00 -17.41 -5.26
N ILE A 287 -14.29 -18.18 -6.10
CA ILE A 287 -13.07 -18.87 -5.70
C ILE A 287 -11.94 -17.86 -5.43
N GLU A 288 -11.77 -16.88 -6.29
CA GLU A 288 -10.73 -15.87 -6.11
C GLU A 288 -11.01 -14.99 -4.88
N LEU A 289 -12.27 -14.65 -4.65
CA LEU A 289 -12.70 -13.93 -3.45
C LEU A 289 -12.38 -14.73 -2.18
N LYS A 290 -12.65 -16.04 -2.15
CA LYS A 290 -12.31 -16.91 -1.02
C LYS A 290 -10.81 -17.00 -0.79
N LYS A 291 -10.00 -17.15 -1.83
CA LYS A 291 -8.53 -17.15 -1.71
C LYS A 291 -8.02 -15.84 -1.12
N ARG A 292 -8.57 -14.69 -1.54
CA ARG A 292 -8.22 -13.40 -0.96
C ARG A 292 -8.62 -13.31 0.50
N GLN A 293 -9.82 -13.76 0.85
CA GLN A 293 -10.29 -13.79 2.24
C GLN A 293 -9.43 -14.70 3.12
N GLU A 294 -9.02 -15.87 2.61
CA GLU A 294 -8.12 -16.79 3.32
C GLU A 294 -6.74 -16.16 3.52
N LYS A 295 -6.17 -15.53 2.49
CA LYS A 295 -4.90 -14.81 2.59
C LYS A 295 -4.99 -13.64 3.58
N GLN A 296 -6.10 -12.91 3.57
CA GLN A 296 -6.35 -11.84 4.53
C GLN A 296 -6.53 -12.37 5.96
N ALA A 297 -7.28 -13.46 6.14
CA ALA A 297 -7.45 -14.10 7.43
C ALA A 297 -6.13 -14.68 7.98
N GLU A 298 -5.25 -15.20 7.13
CA GLU A 298 -3.91 -15.65 7.50
C GLU A 298 -3.04 -14.48 7.98
N LEU A 299 -3.06 -13.34 7.27
CA LEU A 299 -2.42 -12.09 7.70
C LEU A 299 -3.01 -11.58 9.02
N GLU A 300 -4.32 -11.68 9.19
CA GLU A 300 -5.00 -11.33 10.44
C GLU A 300 -4.68 -12.31 11.59
N GLY A 301 -4.49 -13.58 11.30
CA GLY A 301 -4.08 -14.59 12.28
C GLY A 301 -2.69 -14.36 12.87
N GLN A 302 -1.83 -13.62 12.19
CA GLN A 302 -0.51 -13.22 12.67
C GLN A 302 -0.56 -12.04 13.67
N LYS A 303 -1.75 -11.53 14.01
CA LYS A 303 -1.90 -10.45 15.01
C LYS A 303 -1.26 -10.86 16.33
N LYS A 304 -0.16 -10.20 16.69
CA LYS A 304 0.45 -10.38 18.01
C LYS A 304 -0.53 -9.88 19.07
N LYS A 305 -0.68 -10.63 20.16
CA LYS A 305 -1.50 -10.21 21.29
C LYS A 305 -1.07 -8.82 21.77
N ILE A 306 -2.04 -7.98 22.19
CA ILE A 306 -1.80 -6.66 22.75
C ILE A 306 -1.23 -6.81 24.17
N GLU A 307 0.05 -7.19 24.26
CA GLU A 307 0.76 -7.48 25.51
C GLU A 307 2.08 -6.68 25.58
N TRP A 308 2.63 -6.58 26.78
CA TRP A 308 3.88 -5.85 27.07
C TRP A 308 5.06 -6.24 26.17
N GLY A 309 5.16 -7.50 25.75
CA GLY A 309 6.24 -8.02 24.91
C GLY A 309 6.12 -7.70 23.42
N SER A 310 4.99 -7.16 22.94
CA SER A 310 4.70 -6.92 21.52
C SER A 310 4.77 -5.46 21.11
N GLN A 311 5.28 -4.56 22.00
CA GLN A 311 5.33 -3.15 21.71
C GLN A 311 6.41 -2.80 20.68
N ILE A 312 6.05 -1.97 19.72
CA ILE A 312 6.98 -1.43 18.70
C ILE A 312 7.46 -0.03 19.05
N ARG A 313 6.57 0.80 19.63
CA ARG A 313 6.89 2.20 19.94
C ARG A 313 6.33 2.61 21.30
N SER A 314 7.13 3.39 22.04
CA SER A 314 6.78 3.92 23.36
C SER A 314 6.74 5.44 23.33
N TYR A 315 5.61 6.00 23.77
CA TYR A 315 5.35 7.42 23.89
C TYR A 315 5.30 7.78 25.38
N VAL A 316 6.28 8.53 25.86
CA VAL A 316 6.37 8.97 27.26
C VAL A 316 6.13 10.48 27.28
N LEU A 317 5.06 10.91 27.95
CA LEU A 317 4.72 12.33 28.11
C LEU A 317 5.02 12.84 29.53
N HIS A 318 5.29 11.93 30.48
CA HIS A 318 5.63 12.24 31.86
C HIS A 318 6.48 11.11 32.49
N PRO A 319 7.54 11.40 33.26
CA PRO A 319 8.01 12.71 33.74
C PRO A 319 8.88 13.48 32.72
N TYR A 320 9.31 12.84 31.67
CA TYR A 320 10.03 13.45 30.53
C TYR A 320 9.26 13.20 29.24
N LYS A 321 9.58 13.96 28.21
CA LYS A 321 8.95 13.81 26.90
C LYS A 321 9.89 13.03 25.98
N MET A 322 9.43 11.90 25.43
CA MET A 322 10.21 11.08 24.52
C MET A 322 9.29 10.12 23.74
N VAL A 323 9.52 9.98 22.47
CA VAL A 323 9.00 8.88 21.64
C VAL A 323 10.18 8.03 21.18
N LYS A 324 10.10 6.71 21.39
CA LYS A 324 11.16 5.77 21.05
C LYS A 324 10.58 4.56 20.32
N ASP A 325 11.12 4.23 19.17
CA ASP A 325 10.89 2.95 18.51
C ASP A 325 11.86 1.91 19.08
N ILE A 326 11.29 0.81 19.58
CA ILE A 326 12.06 -0.22 20.29
C ILE A 326 12.81 -1.12 19.30
N ARG A 327 12.32 -1.24 18.08
CA ARG A 327 12.89 -2.08 17.02
C ARG A 327 14.17 -1.46 16.45
N THR A 328 14.13 -0.15 16.17
CA THR A 328 15.22 0.58 15.52
C THR A 328 16.11 1.32 16.51
N GLY A 329 15.62 1.57 17.72
CA GLY A 329 16.31 2.40 18.71
C GLY A 329 16.19 3.91 18.44
N TYR A 330 15.57 4.34 17.33
CA TYR A 330 15.37 5.75 17.02
C TYR A 330 14.47 6.41 18.06
N GLU A 331 14.85 7.60 18.54
CA GLU A 331 14.13 8.33 19.57
C GLU A 331 14.15 9.86 19.31
N THR A 332 13.08 10.54 19.72
CA THR A 332 12.97 12.00 19.68
C THR A 332 12.30 12.56 20.92
N SER A 333 12.69 13.76 21.33
CA SER A 333 12.05 14.49 22.41
C SER A 333 10.85 15.31 21.94
N ASP A 334 10.67 15.52 20.63
CA ASP A 334 9.51 16.21 20.05
C ASP A 334 8.29 15.30 19.96
N THR A 335 7.72 15.02 21.14
CA THR A 335 6.53 14.18 21.25
C THR A 335 5.30 14.82 20.63
N GLN A 336 5.24 16.17 20.59
CA GLN A 336 4.10 16.88 20.01
C GLN A 336 4.14 16.81 18.49
N GLY A 337 5.30 17.03 17.87
CA GLY A 337 5.48 16.87 16.44
C GLY A 337 5.09 15.49 15.96
N VAL A 338 5.51 14.44 16.68
CA VAL A 338 5.14 13.05 16.38
C VAL A 338 3.61 12.85 16.48
N LEU A 339 2.96 13.29 17.56
CA LEU A 339 1.50 13.20 17.71
C LEU A 339 0.73 14.07 16.70
N ASP A 340 1.37 15.05 16.12
CA ASP A 340 0.86 15.88 15.03
C ASP A 340 1.22 15.35 13.64
N GLY A 341 1.74 14.10 13.54
CA GLY A 341 1.93 13.36 12.30
C GLY A 341 3.35 13.40 11.72
N ASP A 342 4.36 13.78 12.50
CA ASP A 342 5.76 13.70 12.07
C ASP A 342 6.33 12.30 12.32
N LEU A 343 6.07 11.37 11.39
CA LEU A 343 6.40 9.95 11.51
C LEU A 343 7.47 9.49 10.49
N ASN A 344 7.82 10.33 9.53
CA ASN A 344 8.63 9.93 8.38
C ASN A 344 10.00 9.36 8.81
N ASP A 345 10.65 9.96 9.80
CA ASP A 345 11.95 9.49 10.28
C ASP A 345 11.86 8.10 10.92
N PHE A 346 10.80 7.82 11.69
CA PHE A 346 10.58 6.48 12.27
C PHE A 346 10.40 5.42 11.18
N MET A 347 9.59 5.72 10.16
CA MET A 347 9.33 4.82 9.04
C MET A 347 10.60 4.61 8.21
N LYS A 348 11.34 5.69 7.93
CA LYS A 348 12.61 5.66 7.18
C LYS A 348 13.64 4.77 7.86
N VAL A 349 13.90 4.99 9.16
CA VAL A 349 14.89 4.19 9.91
C VAL A 349 14.48 2.72 9.99
N PHE A 350 13.18 2.43 10.13
CA PHE A 350 12.69 1.05 10.12
C PHE A 350 12.90 0.37 8.76
N LEU A 351 12.59 1.05 7.65
CA LEU A 351 12.79 0.52 6.30
C LEU A 351 14.27 0.30 5.99
N MET A 352 15.16 1.21 6.45
CA MET A 352 16.62 1.06 6.29
C MET A 352 17.21 -0.15 7.00
N GLN A 353 16.62 -0.60 8.12
CA GLN A 353 17.14 -1.74 8.88
C GLN A 353 16.61 -3.09 8.41
N ASN A 354 15.50 -3.10 7.65
CA ASN A 354 14.84 -4.34 7.22
C ASN A 354 15.04 -4.65 5.72
N ASN A 355 15.79 -3.81 5.01
CA ASN A 355 16.34 -4.04 3.68
C ASN A 355 17.87 -4.18 3.78
#